data_f93530800b07258ea9d9e3c3f561ae6d
#
_entry.id   f93530800b07258ea9d9e3c3f561ae6d
#
_cell.length_a   1.000
_cell.length_b   1.000
_cell.length_c   1.000
_cell.angle_alpha   90.00
_cell.angle_beta   90.00
_cell.angle_gamma   90.00
#
_symmetry.space_group_name_H-M   'P 1'
#
loop_
_entity.id
_entity.type
_entity.pdbx_description
1 polymer ?
#
loop_
_entity_poly.entity_id
_entity_poly.type
_entity_poly.pdbx_seq_one_letter_code
_entity_poly.pdbx_strand_id
1 'polypeptide(L)'
;MINWPFFLVIPAPLRLNLQIMPPPEKLFIYEIEGRVYPPDDLTGEDFLGCWREGDFSYLFFGTPREEAVKAWVATQEGARYSSESVMNYTDWEAGQPLMKTSMAGFHLCPVWEDPTPAAGELVIRMEPGLAFGSGYHPTTRTCLELLRRVYEADTPRKVLDLGTGTGILSLAALALGAERVVAVEYNELAVLTCARNLKHNQRRAEVDLIQADARDYAHLPTGLTLANIHLDVLLDLLAIPEFLHKDWYIFSGILGTQLEVFRQRLKGTPLQEVEILHENMWFAVLARGQGHSP
;
A
#
# COMPACT_ATOMS: atom_id res chain seq x y z
N MET A 1 -13.77 -11.31 24.49
CA MET A 1 -12.78 -11.82 23.52
C MET A 1 -13.53 -12.06 22.21
N ILE A 2 -13.45 -11.13 21.27
CA ILE A 2 -14.04 -11.29 19.93
C ILE A 2 -13.05 -12.16 19.16
N ASN A 3 -13.44 -13.41 18.87
CA ASN A 3 -12.69 -14.29 17.97
C ASN A 3 -12.69 -13.65 16.58
N TRP A 4 -11.53 -13.16 16.14
CA TRP A 4 -11.30 -12.77 14.77
C TRP A 4 -11.28 -14.04 13.92
N PRO A 5 -12.10 -14.15 12.88
CA PRO A 5 -11.94 -15.25 11.94
C PRO A 5 -10.60 -15.09 11.26
N PHE A 6 -9.71 -16.05 11.42
CA PHE A 6 -8.48 -16.16 10.67
C PHE A 6 -8.83 -16.40 9.20
N PHE A 7 -8.80 -15.38 8.40
CA PHE A 7 -8.79 -15.50 6.94
C PHE A 7 -7.47 -14.99 6.40
N LEU A 8 -6.52 -15.90 6.35
CA LEU A 8 -5.36 -15.75 5.49
C LEU A 8 -5.80 -16.21 4.09
N VAL A 9 -6.30 -15.31 3.27
CA VAL A 9 -6.49 -15.60 1.84
C VAL A 9 -5.30 -15.02 1.11
N ILE A 10 -4.15 -15.66 1.27
CA ILE A 10 -3.13 -15.64 0.22
C ILE A 10 -3.51 -16.80 -0.69
N PRO A 11 -3.85 -16.57 -1.97
CA PRO A 11 -4.01 -17.67 -2.90
C PRO A 11 -2.69 -18.42 -2.97
N ALA A 12 -2.75 -19.74 -3.10
CA ALA A 12 -1.74 -20.78 -3.19
C ALA A 12 -0.25 -20.38 -3.19
N PRO A 13 0.71 -21.26 -2.81
CA PRO A 13 2.03 -20.91 -2.32
C PRO A 13 2.78 -20.03 -3.30
N LEU A 14 2.63 -18.72 -3.17
CA LEU A 14 3.50 -17.75 -3.81
C LEU A 14 4.90 -18.04 -3.28
N ARG A 15 5.74 -18.58 -4.14
CA ARG A 15 7.17 -18.65 -3.89
C ARG A 15 7.65 -17.20 -3.75
N LEU A 16 7.67 -16.70 -2.51
CA LEU A 16 8.36 -15.46 -2.17
C LEU A 16 9.85 -15.70 -2.38
N ASN A 17 10.28 -15.57 -3.62
CA ASN A 17 11.69 -15.61 -3.94
C ASN A 17 12.29 -14.33 -3.33
N LEU A 18 13.00 -14.49 -2.22
CA LEU A 18 13.60 -13.38 -1.45
C LEU A 18 15.00 -13.07 -1.98
N GLN A 19 15.18 -13.02 -3.27
CA GLN A 19 16.41 -12.52 -3.82
C GLN A 19 16.41 -10.99 -3.61
N ILE A 20 17.11 -10.55 -2.57
CA ILE A 20 17.32 -9.13 -2.26
C ILE A 20 18.24 -8.57 -3.34
N MET A 21 17.66 -7.99 -4.38
CA MET A 21 18.41 -7.32 -5.43
C MET A 21 17.93 -5.87 -5.56
N PRO A 22 18.84 -4.95 -5.89
CA PRO A 22 18.41 -3.60 -6.27
C PRO A 22 17.49 -3.68 -7.49
N PRO A 23 16.58 -2.71 -7.67
CA PRO A 23 15.66 -2.70 -8.79
C PRO A 23 16.42 -2.67 -10.13
N PRO A 24 15.85 -3.19 -11.22
CA PRO A 24 16.45 -3.09 -12.53
C PRO A 24 16.52 -1.62 -12.98
N GLU A 25 17.42 -1.30 -13.87
CA GLU A 25 17.50 0.06 -14.46
C GLU A 25 16.25 0.38 -15.29
N LYS A 26 15.73 -0.63 -16.00
CA LYS A 26 14.56 -0.50 -16.88
C LYS A 26 13.46 -1.49 -16.53
N LEU A 27 12.22 -1.07 -16.76
CA LEU A 27 11.03 -1.91 -16.77
C LEU A 27 10.63 -2.19 -18.23
N PHE A 28 10.37 -3.45 -18.51
CA PHE A 28 9.72 -3.92 -19.73
C PHE A 28 8.32 -4.38 -19.37
N ILE A 29 7.32 -3.66 -19.86
CA ILE A 29 5.92 -3.84 -19.48
C ILE A 29 5.17 -4.33 -20.72
N TYR A 30 4.55 -5.51 -20.60
CA TYR A 30 3.78 -6.12 -21.68
C TYR A 30 2.31 -6.08 -21.35
N GLU A 31 1.55 -5.35 -22.17
CA GLU A 31 0.11 -5.26 -22.07
C GLU A 31 -0.55 -6.39 -22.85
N ILE A 32 -1.46 -7.08 -22.19
CA ILE A 32 -2.20 -8.20 -22.74
C ILE A 32 -3.68 -7.96 -22.50
N GLU A 33 -4.46 -7.95 -23.57
CA GLU A 33 -5.92 -8.00 -23.47
C GLU A 33 -6.33 -9.42 -23.07
N GLY A 34 -7.08 -9.54 -21.97
CA GLY A 34 -7.44 -10.80 -21.31
C GLY A 34 -6.81 -10.94 -19.93
N ARG A 35 -7.48 -11.69 -19.06
CA ARG A 35 -7.00 -11.99 -17.70
C ARG A 35 -6.17 -13.25 -17.72
N VAL A 36 -4.85 -13.11 -17.72
CA VAL A 36 -3.91 -14.23 -17.83
C VAL A 36 -2.98 -14.29 -16.61
N TYR A 37 -2.45 -15.49 -16.37
CA TYR A 37 -1.39 -15.75 -15.38
C TYR A 37 -0.18 -16.34 -16.11
N PRO A 38 1.00 -15.70 -16.00
CA PRO A 38 2.19 -16.22 -16.63
C PRO A 38 2.64 -17.53 -15.93
N PRO A 39 3.08 -18.53 -16.68
CA PRO A 39 3.57 -19.79 -16.12
C PRO A 39 5.00 -19.62 -15.55
N ASP A 40 5.41 -20.59 -14.71
CA ASP A 40 6.71 -20.56 -14.01
C ASP A 40 7.92 -20.48 -14.96
N ASP A 41 7.84 -21.05 -16.15
CA ASP A 41 8.90 -21.03 -17.17
C ASP A 41 9.06 -19.66 -17.85
N LEU A 42 8.00 -18.84 -17.86
CA LEU A 42 8.06 -17.45 -18.30
C LEU A 42 8.52 -16.51 -17.16
N THR A 43 8.21 -16.86 -15.91
CA THR A 43 8.52 -16.07 -14.72
C THR A 43 9.89 -16.40 -14.14
N GLY A 44 10.96 -16.07 -14.87
CA GLY A 44 12.35 -16.21 -14.41
C GLY A 44 12.74 -15.18 -13.32
N GLU A 45 14.04 -15.08 -13.02
CA GLU A 45 14.58 -14.19 -11.99
C GLU A 45 14.30 -12.70 -12.27
N ASP A 46 14.12 -12.34 -13.53
CA ASP A 46 13.85 -10.98 -14.00
C ASP A 46 12.35 -10.63 -14.04
N PHE A 47 11.45 -11.58 -13.70
CA PHE A 47 10.03 -11.31 -13.59
C PHE A 47 9.71 -10.58 -12.29
N LEU A 48 9.15 -9.37 -12.40
CA LEU A 48 8.86 -8.48 -11.28
C LEU A 48 7.42 -8.62 -10.80
N GLY A 49 6.51 -9.08 -11.67
CA GLY A 49 5.14 -9.34 -11.30
C GLY A 49 4.12 -9.21 -12.44
N CYS A 50 2.87 -9.50 -12.13
CA CYS A 50 1.73 -9.36 -13.01
C CYS A 50 0.66 -8.49 -12.34
N TRP A 51 0.24 -7.43 -13.01
CA TRP A 51 -0.89 -6.59 -12.58
C TRP A 51 -2.08 -6.86 -13.49
N ARG A 52 -3.25 -7.08 -12.91
CA ARG A 52 -4.49 -7.33 -13.63
C ARG A 52 -5.52 -6.27 -13.27
N GLU A 53 -5.98 -5.52 -14.28
CA GLU A 53 -6.97 -4.47 -14.12
C GLU A 53 -8.01 -4.52 -15.24
N GLY A 54 -9.28 -4.58 -14.86
CA GLY A 54 -10.35 -4.78 -15.83
C GLY A 54 -10.15 -6.06 -16.64
N ASP A 55 -10.15 -5.93 -17.95
CA ASP A 55 -9.93 -7.01 -18.92
C ASP A 55 -8.47 -7.10 -19.39
N PHE A 56 -7.55 -6.41 -18.74
CA PHE A 56 -6.14 -6.38 -19.10
C PHE A 56 -5.24 -7.04 -18.06
N SER A 57 -4.12 -7.57 -18.54
CA SER A 57 -3.00 -8.04 -17.73
C SER A 57 -1.72 -7.34 -18.16
N TYR A 58 -0.92 -6.88 -17.20
CA TYR A 58 0.36 -6.22 -17.43
C TYR A 58 1.46 -7.07 -16.79
N LEU A 59 2.40 -7.56 -17.60
CA LEU A 59 3.55 -8.32 -17.12
C LEU A 59 4.76 -7.42 -17.03
N PHE A 60 5.45 -7.43 -15.90
CA PHE A 60 6.62 -6.59 -15.64
C PHE A 60 7.88 -7.44 -15.56
N PHE A 61 8.88 -7.05 -16.32
CA PHE A 61 10.20 -7.71 -16.35
C PHE A 61 11.33 -6.68 -16.23
N GLY A 62 12.47 -7.12 -15.69
CA GLY A 62 13.71 -6.34 -15.64
C GLY A 62 14.55 -6.45 -16.91
N THR A 63 14.22 -7.38 -17.82
CA THR A 63 14.91 -7.59 -19.12
C THR A 63 13.89 -7.79 -20.23
N PRO A 64 14.28 -7.58 -21.53
CA PRO A 64 13.37 -7.77 -22.66
C PRO A 64 12.87 -9.21 -22.76
N ARG A 65 11.54 -9.41 -22.87
CA ARG A 65 10.88 -10.72 -22.98
C ARG A 65 9.80 -10.77 -24.07
N GLU A 66 9.76 -9.79 -24.96
CA GLU A 66 8.64 -9.58 -25.90
C GLU A 66 8.29 -10.85 -26.69
N GLU A 67 9.29 -11.49 -27.32
CA GLU A 67 9.05 -12.68 -28.13
C GLU A 67 8.53 -13.88 -27.31
N ALA A 68 9.05 -14.06 -26.09
CA ALA A 68 8.58 -15.10 -25.19
C ALA A 68 7.14 -14.84 -24.73
N VAL A 69 6.83 -13.59 -24.39
CA VAL A 69 5.47 -13.17 -24.00
C VAL A 69 4.50 -13.36 -25.16
N LYS A 70 4.83 -12.90 -26.37
CA LYS A 70 3.99 -13.10 -27.58
C LYS A 70 3.72 -14.57 -27.87
N ALA A 71 4.78 -15.39 -27.82
CA ALA A 71 4.65 -16.83 -28.06
C ALA A 71 3.74 -17.51 -27.03
N TRP A 72 3.89 -17.14 -25.76
CA TRP A 72 3.03 -17.65 -24.70
C TRP A 72 1.59 -17.16 -24.83
N VAL A 73 1.36 -15.84 -25.04
CA VAL A 73 0.00 -15.28 -25.19
C VAL A 73 -0.75 -15.94 -26.35
N ALA A 74 -0.06 -16.29 -27.45
CA ALA A 74 -0.67 -16.97 -28.57
C ALA A 74 -1.22 -18.37 -28.22
N THR A 75 -0.82 -18.95 -27.09
CA THR A 75 -1.35 -20.23 -26.58
C THR A 75 -2.52 -20.05 -25.60
N GLN A 76 -2.83 -18.82 -25.21
CA GLN A 76 -3.89 -18.52 -24.22
C GLN A 76 -5.21 -18.21 -24.91
N GLU A 77 -6.25 -18.99 -24.61
CA GLU A 77 -7.59 -18.76 -25.15
C GLU A 77 -8.15 -17.40 -24.63
N GLY A 78 -8.64 -16.58 -25.55
CA GLY A 78 -9.23 -15.28 -25.22
C GLY A 78 -8.24 -14.18 -24.85
N ALA A 79 -6.92 -14.43 -24.97
CA ALA A 79 -5.90 -13.43 -24.74
C ALA A 79 -5.29 -12.91 -26.04
N ARG A 80 -4.89 -11.63 -26.04
CA ARG A 80 -4.22 -10.98 -27.16
C ARG A 80 -3.11 -10.07 -26.68
N TYR A 81 -1.90 -10.24 -27.23
CA TYR A 81 -0.82 -9.28 -27.00
C TYR A 81 -1.22 -7.91 -27.57
N SER A 82 -1.10 -6.85 -26.76
CA SER A 82 -1.45 -5.48 -27.13
C SER A 82 -0.21 -4.66 -27.44
N SER A 83 0.67 -4.46 -26.46
CA SER A 83 1.82 -3.59 -26.61
C SER A 83 2.97 -3.91 -25.65
N GLU A 84 4.16 -3.39 -25.97
CA GLU A 84 5.29 -3.27 -25.08
C GLU A 84 5.49 -1.79 -24.72
N SER A 85 5.74 -1.52 -23.44
CA SER A 85 6.23 -0.24 -22.95
C SER A 85 7.56 -0.43 -22.22
N VAL A 86 8.54 0.42 -22.52
CA VAL A 86 9.84 0.40 -21.84
C VAL A 86 10.04 1.74 -21.17
N MET A 87 10.35 1.72 -19.87
CA MET A 87 10.62 2.93 -19.09
C MET A 87 11.76 2.71 -18.09
N ASN A 88 12.34 3.79 -17.58
CA ASN A 88 13.27 3.65 -16.46
C ASN A 88 12.48 3.30 -15.20
N TYR A 89 13.04 2.45 -14.34
CA TYR A 89 12.40 2.10 -13.07
C TYR A 89 12.18 3.33 -12.18
N THR A 90 13.11 4.30 -12.20
CA THR A 90 12.97 5.57 -11.48
C THR A 90 11.75 6.38 -11.89
N ASP A 91 11.34 6.30 -13.16
CA ASP A 91 10.17 7.02 -13.66
C ASP A 91 8.87 6.40 -13.09
N TRP A 92 8.87 5.09 -12.86
CA TRP A 92 7.79 4.37 -12.16
C TRP A 92 7.70 4.78 -10.68
N GLU A 93 8.84 4.93 -10.00
CA GLU A 93 8.97 5.33 -8.60
C GLU A 93 8.89 6.86 -8.38
N ALA A 94 8.10 7.58 -9.17
CA ALA A 94 7.96 9.04 -9.11
C ALA A 94 9.29 9.80 -9.37
N GLY A 95 10.16 9.24 -10.20
CA GLY A 95 11.41 9.86 -10.61
C GLY A 95 12.53 9.82 -9.57
N GLN A 96 12.41 8.98 -8.53
CA GLN A 96 13.41 8.89 -7.47
C GLN A 96 13.83 7.44 -7.19
N PRO A 97 15.15 7.16 -7.14
CA PRO A 97 15.61 5.85 -6.71
C PRO A 97 15.30 5.63 -5.23
N LEU A 98 14.98 4.41 -4.85
CA LEU A 98 14.82 4.06 -3.44
C LEU A 98 16.18 4.19 -2.73
N MET A 99 16.28 5.16 -1.83
CA MET A 99 17.47 5.45 -1.02
C MET A 99 17.10 5.53 0.45
N LYS A 100 18.11 5.48 1.34
CA LYS A 100 17.88 5.80 2.75
C LYS A 100 17.34 7.22 2.88
N THR A 101 16.25 7.37 3.61
CA THR A 101 15.67 8.68 3.88
C THR A 101 15.04 8.72 5.25
N SER A 102 15.11 9.87 5.90
CA SER A 102 14.53 10.11 7.22
C SER A 102 13.38 11.09 7.11
N MET A 103 12.22 10.72 7.65
CA MET A 103 11.03 11.57 7.65
C MET A 103 10.12 11.23 8.84
N ALA A 104 9.53 12.24 9.45
CA ALA A 104 8.58 12.07 10.56
C ALA A 104 9.10 11.14 11.68
N GLY A 105 10.42 11.10 11.92
CA GLY A 105 11.05 10.21 12.91
C GLY A 105 11.14 8.74 12.50
N PHE A 106 10.93 8.44 11.22
CA PHE A 106 11.20 7.13 10.64
C PHE A 106 12.43 7.20 9.75
N HIS A 107 13.25 6.14 9.79
CA HIS A 107 14.35 5.91 8.88
C HIS A 107 13.95 4.81 7.91
N LEU A 108 13.61 5.20 6.68
CA LEU A 108 13.31 4.27 5.60
C LEU A 108 14.61 3.81 4.97
N CYS A 109 14.81 2.50 4.89
CA CYS A 109 16.04 1.91 4.40
C CYS A 109 15.74 0.80 3.38
N PRO A 110 16.34 0.86 2.18
CA PRO A 110 16.28 -0.25 1.24
C PRO A 110 16.77 -1.55 1.88
N VAL A 111 16.14 -2.68 1.55
CA VAL A 111 16.46 -3.98 2.17
C VAL A 111 17.88 -4.46 1.89
N TRP A 112 18.54 -4.00 0.81
CA TRP A 112 19.93 -4.32 0.44
C TRP A 112 20.98 -3.39 1.10
N GLU A 113 20.56 -2.41 1.91
CA GLU A 113 21.43 -1.51 2.62
C GLU A 113 21.36 -1.71 4.13
N ASP A 114 22.45 -1.40 4.84
CA ASP A 114 22.40 -1.35 6.30
C ASP A 114 21.78 -0.04 6.77
N PRO A 115 20.80 -0.07 7.70
CA PRO A 115 20.19 1.13 8.20
C PRO A 115 21.17 2.00 9.01
N THR A 116 21.07 3.31 8.84
CA THR A 116 21.89 4.31 9.55
C THR A 116 21.01 5.38 10.20
N PRO A 117 20.10 4.98 11.13
CA PRO A 117 19.14 5.90 11.71
C PRO A 117 19.81 6.93 12.61
N ALA A 118 19.25 8.13 12.69
CA ALA A 118 19.58 9.07 13.74
C ALA A 118 19.00 8.60 15.09
N ALA A 119 19.48 9.19 16.19
CA ALA A 119 19.01 8.82 17.52
C ALA A 119 17.50 9.02 17.64
N GLY A 120 16.78 7.96 18.00
CA GLY A 120 15.33 7.97 18.20
C GLY A 120 14.50 7.74 16.93
N GLU A 121 15.11 7.57 15.77
CA GLU A 121 14.39 7.16 14.57
C GLU A 121 14.00 5.68 14.59
N LEU A 122 12.80 5.39 14.09
CA LEU A 122 12.27 4.04 13.94
C LEU A 122 12.61 3.52 12.53
N VAL A 123 13.30 2.40 12.45
CA VAL A 123 13.73 1.83 11.17
C VAL A 123 12.61 1.05 10.51
N ILE A 124 12.36 1.35 9.23
CA ILE A 124 11.48 0.58 8.35
C ILE A 124 12.30 0.15 7.12
N ARG A 125 12.45 -1.15 6.95
CA ARG A 125 13.13 -1.72 5.79
C ARG A 125 12.13 -1.92 4.65
N MET A 126 12.45 -1.38 3.49
CA MET A 126 11.56 -1.41 2.32
C MET A 126 12.22 -2.10 1.14
N GLU A 127 11.48 -2.99 0.52
CA GLU A 127 11.79 -3.51 -0.80
C GLU A 127 11.10 -2.61 -1.83
N PRO A 128 11.81 -2.16 -2.88
CA PRO A 128 11.15 -1.49 -3.99
C PRO A 128 10.21 -2.49 -4.65
N GLY A 129 9.04 -2.03 -4.96
CA GLY A 129 8.05 -2.83 -5.64
C GLY A 129 7.44 -2.03 -6.77
N LEU A 130 6.59 -2.67 -7.53
CA LEU A 130 5.72 -1.98 -8.49
C LEU A 130 4.50 -1.35 -7.78
N ALA A 131 4.40 -1.54 -6.47
CA ALA A 131 3.30 -1.03 -5.64
C ALA A 131 3.57 0.40 -5.16
N PHE A 132 2.50 1.18 -5.04
CA PHE A 132 2.54 2.52 -4.45
C PHE A 132 2.93 2.46 -2.97
N GLY A 133 3.70 3.47 -2.50
CA GLY A 133 4.05 3.62 -1.09
C GLY A 133 5.53 3.39 -0.77
N SER A 134 6.43 3.76 -1.67
CA SER A 134 7.90 3.74 -1.43
C SER A 134 8.36 4.71 -0.31
N GLY A 135 7.49 5.64 0.10
CA GLY A 135 7.81 6.69 1.08
C GLY A 135 8.07 8.06 0.45
N TYR A 136 8.39 8.13 -0.85
CA TYR A 136 8.73 9.40 -1.51
C TYR A 136 7.52 10.24 -1.87
N HIS A 137 6.36 9.63 -2.02
CA HIS A 137 5.17 10.39 -2.39
C HIS A 137 4.72 11.31 -1.25
N PRO A 138 4.32 12.57 -1.54
CA PRO A 138 3.87 13.54 -0.54
C PRO A 138 2.78 13.01 0.40
N THR A 139 1.83 12.22 -0.14
CA THR A 139 0.75 11.62 0.67
C THR A 139 1.27 10.64 1.71
N THR A 140 2.30 9.86 1.42
CA THR A 140 2.90 8.94 2.38
C THR A 140 3.61 9.71 3.49
N ARG A 141 4.36 10.77 3.15
CA ARG A 141 5.06 11.60 4.13
C ARG A 141 4.10 12.27 5.10
N THR A 142 3.05 12.90 4.58
CA THR A 142 2.03 13.55 5.42
C THR A 142 1.26 12.55 6.28
N CYS A 143 0.98 11.34 5.78
CA CYS A 143 0.40 10.26 6.59
C CYS A 143 1.32 9.81 7.72
N LEU A 144 2.62 9.64 7.48
CA LEU A 144 3.59 9.26 8.52
C LEU A 144 3.69 10.34 9.61
N GLU A 145 3.63 11.62 9.23
CA GLU A 145 3.62 12.73 10.18
C GLU A 145 2.35 12.73 11.02
N LEU A 146 1.16 12.62 10.42
CA LEU A 146 -0.10 12.52 11.14
C LEU A 146 -0.17 11.28 12.04
N LEU A 147 0.36 10.15 11.55
CA LEU A 147 0.41 8.91 12.33
C LEU A 147 1.23 9.11 13.61
N ARG A 148 2.38 9.77 13.53
CA ARG A 148 3.18 10.09 14.69
C ARG A 148 2.43 10.97 15.69
N ARG A 149 1.71 12.01 15.22
CA ARG A 149 0.90 12.88 16.06
C ARG A 149 -0.23 12.12 16.78
N VAL A 150 -0.85 11.15 16.10
CA VAL A 150 -1.83 10.27 16.76
C VAL A 150 -1.18 9.51 17.91
N TYR A 151 0.00 8.92 17.71
CA TYR A 151 0.68 8.15 18.75
C TYR A 151 1.33 9.01 19.85
N GLU A 152 1.50 10.31 19.64
CA GLU A 152 1.86 11.27 20.70
C GLU A 152 0.66 11.64 21.58
N ALA A 153 -0.56 11.61 21.03
CA ALA A 153 -1.79 11.96 21.73
C ALA A 153 -2.50 10.74 22.34
N ASP A 154 -2.35 9.56 21.72
CA ASP A 154 -3.06 8.32 22.05
C ASP A 154 -2.19 7.12 21.67
N THR A 155 -2.59 5.91 22.04
CA THR A 155 -1.88 4.67 21.72
C THR A 155 -2.82 3.63 21.10
N PRO A 156 -3.30 3.85 19.87
CA PRO A 156 -4.21 2.92 19.23
C PRO A 156 -3.53 1.56 19.01
N ARG A 157 -4.04 0.53 19.69
CA ARG A 157 -3.45 -0.82 19.67
C ARG A 157 -3.83 -1.61 18.42
N LYS A 158 -5.01 -1.31 17.84
CA LYS A 158 -5.54 -1.96 16.65
C LYS A 158 -5.70 -0.93 15.54
N VAL A 159 -5.15 -1.24 14.38
CA VAL A 159 -5.15 -0.37 13.22
C VAL A 159 -5.78 -1.08 12.03
N LEU A 160 -6.56 -0.35 11.26
CA LEU A 160 -7.07 -0.74 9.95
C LEU A 160 -6.36 0.10 8.89
N ASP A 161 -5.65 -0.55 7.98
CA ASP A 161 -4.93 0.10 6.87
C ASP A 161 -5.59 -0.29 5.55
N LEU A 162 -6.37 0.63 5.00
CA LEU A 162 -7.16 0.44 3.79
C LEU A 162 -6.41 0.98 2.57
N GLY A 163 -6.11 0.10 1.61
CA GLY A 163 -5.20 0.40 0.52
C GLY A 163 -3.75 0.45 1.01
N THR A 164 -3.30 -0.61 1.70
CA THR A 164 -2.00 -0.64 2.38
C THR A 164 -0.80 -0.48 1.44
N GLY A 165 -0.96 -0.77 0.14
CA GLY A 165 0.11 -0.68 -0.85
C GLY A 165 1.32 -1.52 -0.48
N THR A 166 2.47 -0.90 -0.30
CA THR A 166 3.71 -1.55 0.15
C THR A 166 3.71 -1.98 1.62
N GLY A 167 2.69 -1.59 2.40
CA GLY A 167 2.61 -1.83 3.84
C GLY A 167 3.35 -0.80 4.71
N ILE A 168 3.83 0.29 4.14
CA ILE A 168 4.64 1.28 4.88
C ILE A 168 3.90 1.88 6.07
N LEU A 169 2.61 2.24 5.94
CA LEU A 169 1.83 2.82 7.03
C LEU A 169 1.51 1.77 8.12
N SER A 170 1.23 0.53 7.71
CA SER A 170 1.10 -0.61 8.62
C SER A 170 2.37 -0.82 9.46
N LEU A 171 3.54 -0.83 8.81
CA LEU A 171 4.85 -0.97 9.47
C LEU A 171 5.14 0.20 10.40
N ALA A 172 4.82 1.41 9.99
CA ALA A 172 4.99 2.60 10.81
C ALA A 172 4.10 2.57 12.07
N ALA A 173 2.84 2.15 11.94
CA ALA A 173 1.93 1.98 13.08
C ALA A 173 2.46 0.94 14.08
N LEU A 174 2.97 -0.20 13.59
CA LEU A 174 3.59 -1.23 14.44
C LEU A 174 4.87 -0.74 15.11
N ALA A 175 5.69 0.06 14.43
CA ALA A 175 6.89 0.66 14.99
C ALA A 175 6.57 1.67 16.10
N LEU A 176 5.42 2.35 16.02
CA LEU A 176 4.93 3.28 17.04
C LEU A 176 4.21 2.60 18.20
N GLY A 177 3.90 1.31 18.13
CA GLY A 177 3.33 0.56 19.24
C GLY A 177 1.95 -0.06 18.98
N ALA A 178 1.46 -0.07 17.74
CA ALA A 178 0.31 -0.90 17.40
C ALA A 178 0.62 -2.37 17.70
N GLU A 179 -0.37 -3.11 18.20
CA GLU A 179 -0.24 -4.54 18.49
C GLU A 179 -0.73 -5.39 17.32
N ARG A 180 -1.71 -4.88 16.58
CA ARG A 180 -2.33 -5.59 15.47
C ARG A 180 -2.76 -4.64 14.38
N VAL A 181 -2.47 -5.01 13.13
CA VAL A 181 -2.93 -4.30 11.95
C VAL A 181 -3.74 -5.23 11.07
N VAL A 182 -4.89 -4.76 10.59
CA VAL A 182 -5.58 -5.36 9.45
C VAL A 182 -5.25 -4.50 8.24
N ALA A 183 -4.50 -5.07 7.30
CA ALA A 183 -4.04 -4.41 6.09
C ALA A 183 -4.82 -4.97 4.89
N VAL A 184 -5.58 -4.11 4.22
CA VAL A 184 -6.44 -4.50 3.09
C VAL A 184 -5.89 -3.85 1.82
N GLU A 185 -5.73 -4.65 0.76
CA GLU A 185 -5.23 -4.18 -0.52
C GLU A 185 -5.93 -4.93 -1.65
N TYR A 186 -6.36 -4.20 -2.67
CA TYR A 186 -7.04 -4.79 -3.83
C TYR A 186 -6.07 -5.40 -4.84
N ASN A 187 -4.94 -4.73 -5.04
CA ASN A 187 -3.96 -5.08 -6.05
C ASN A 187 -3.04 -6.22 -5.58
N GLU A 188 -3.01 -7.32 -6.30
CA GLU A 188 -2.21 -8.50 -5.97
C GLU A 188 -0.71 -8.20 -5.86
N LEU A 189 -0.14 -7.38 -6.76
CA LEU A 189 1.27 -6.98 -6.69
C LEU A 189 1.60 -6.23 -5.43
N ALA A 190 0.69 -5.34 -5.01
CA ALA A 190 0.85 -4.58 -3.78
C ALA A 190 0.75 -5.50 -2.56
N VAL A 191 -0.19 -6.46 -2.54
CA VAL A 191 -0.28 -7.50 -1.49
C VAL A 191 1.03 -8.28 -1.37
N LEU A 192 1.63 -8.69 -2.50
CA LEU A 192 2.90 -9.41 -2.53
C LEU A 192 4.06 -8.55 -1.99
N THR A 193 4.13 -7.30 -2.41
CA THR A 193 5.14 -6.35 -1.94
C THR A 193 4.99 -6.10 -0.45
N CYS A 194 3.76 -5.87 0.03
CA CYS A 194 3.46 -5.74 1.45
C CYS A 194 3.91 -6.97 2.25
N ALA A 195 3.57 -8.17 1.78
CA ALA A 195 3.95 -9.43 2.45
C ALA A 195 5.49 -9.57 2.57
N ARG A 196 6.26 -9.18 1.54
CA ARG A 196 7.73 -9.17 1.57
C ARG A 196 8.24 -8.13 2.58
N ASN A 197 7.73 -6.89 2.53
CA ASN A 197 8.11 -5.83 3.46
C ASN A 197 7.82 -6.20 4.93
N LEU A 198 6.66 -6.80 5.21
CA LEU A 198 6.35 -7.32 6.54
C LEU A 198 7.35 -8.37 7.01
N LYS A 199 7.81 -9.26 6.11
CA LYS A 199 8.82 -10.27 6.41
C LYS A 199 10.19 -9.64 6.66
N HIS A 200 10.62 -8.67 5.84
CA HIS A 200 11.89 -7.95 6.02
C HIS A 200 11.96 -7.20 7.36
N ASN A 201 10.83 -6.73 7.86
CA ASN A 201 10.72 -6.08 9.16
C ASN A 201 10.36 -7.03 10.31
N GLN A 202 10.23 -8.34 10.08
CA GLN A 202 9.87 -9.36 11.06
C GLN A 202 8.50 -9.10 11.74
N ARG A 203 7.56 -8.47 10.99
CA ARG A 203 6.25 -8.05 11.49
C ARG A 203 5.08 -8.85 10.90
N ARG A 204 5.37 -9.99 10.26
CA ARG A 204 4.34 -10.77 9.56
C ARG A 204 3.25 -11.32 10.49
N ALA A 205 3.59 -11.61 11.74
CA ALA A 205 2.66 -12.17 12.73
C ALA A 205 1.66 -11.14 13.28
N GLU A 206 2.00 -9.85 13.23
CA GLU A 206 1.18 -8.75 13.76
C GLU A 206 0.19 -8.18 12.73
N VAL A 207 0.28 -8.63 11.46
CA VAL A 207 -0.55 -8.09 10.37
C VAL A 207 -1.41 -9.17 9.73
N ASP A 208 -2.71 -8.94 9.70
CA ASP A 208 -3.68 -9.66 8.89
C ASP A 208 -3.74 -8.99 7.52
N LEU A 209 -2.94 -9.48 6.57
CA LEU A 209 -2.90 -8.97 5.20
C LEU A 209 -3.94 -9.68 4.34
N ILE A 210 -4.84 -8.90 3.74
CA ILE A 210 -6.03 -9.40 3.04
C ILE A 210 -6.08 -8.77 1.65
N GLN A 211 -6.22 -9.60 0.63
CA GLN A 211 -6.51 -9.13 -0.72
C GLN A 211 -8.01 -8.96 -0.89
N ALA A 212 -8.51 -7.72 -0.86
CA ALA A 212 -9.93 -7.42 -0.97
C ALA A 212 -10.18 -5.94 -1.30
N ASP A 213 -11.43 -5.59 -1.55
CA ASP A 213 -11.88 -4.20 -1.60
C ASP A 213 -11.90 -3.61 -0.18
N ALA A 214 -11.35 -2.41 -0.04
CA ALA A 214 -11.29 -1.68 1.23
C ALA A 214 -12.68 -1.49 1.88
N ARG A 215 -13.72 -1.33 1.05
CA ARG A 215 -15.12 -1.12 1.49
C ARG A 215 -15.68 -2.30 2.25
N ASP A 216 -15.28 -3.52 1.89
CA ASP A 216 -15.76 -4.75 2.53
C ASP A 216 -15.29 -4.87 3.99
N TYR A 217 -14.19 -4.19 4.35
CA TYR A 217 -13.57 -4.23 5.68
C TYR A 217 -13.79 -2.96 6.51
N ALA A 218 -14.54 -2.00 5.97
CA ALA A 218 -14.86 -0.73 6.63
C ALA A 218 -15.51 -0.89 8.02
N HIS A 219 -16.25 -1.99 8.24
CA HIS A 219 -16.98 -2.28 9.46
C HIS A 219 -16.10 -2.73 10.65
N LEU A 220 -14.84 -3.09 10.42
CA LEU A 220 -13.98 -3.65 11.47
C LEU A 220 -13.72 -2.64 12.59
N PRO A 221 -13.89 -3.02 13.87
CA PRO A 221 -13.67 -2.13 15.00
C PRO A 221 -12.18 -1.98 15.29
N THR A 222 -11.66 -0.76 15.12
CA THR A 222 -10.25 -0.42 15.36
C THR A 222 -10.15 0.96 16.02
N GLY A 223 -9.05 1.23 16.73
CA GLY A 223 -8.79 2.55 17.32
C GLY A 223 -8.32 3.57 16.27
N LEU A 224 -7.65 3.11 15.20
CA LEU A 224 -7.15 3.97 14.13
C LEU A 224 -7.45 3.35 12.77
N THR A 225 -7.89 4.17 11.83
CA THR A 225 -7.97 3.82 10.41
C THR A 225 -7.05 4.71 9.59
N LEU A 226 -6.26 4.07 8.73
CA LEU A 226 -5.41 4.68 7.72
C LEU A 226 -6.06 4.43 6.36
N ALA A 227 -6.19 5.47 5.53
CA ALA A 227 -6.74 5.36 4.17
C ALA A 227 -6.05 6.38 3.26
N ASN A 228 -4.93 5.98 2.67
CA ASN A 228 -4.20 6.76 1.67
C ASN A 228 -4.54 6.23 0.28
N ILE A 229 -5.75 6.54 -0.20
CA ILE A 229 -6.37 5.95 -1.39
C ILE A 229 -7.13 7.01 -2.21
N HIS A 230 -7.68 6.62 -3.36
CA HIS A 230 -8.44 7.53 -4.21
C HIS A 230 -9.68 8.12 -3.54
N LEU A 231 -10.01 9.38 -3.91
CA LEU A 231 -11.12 10.14 -3.33
C LEU A 231 -12.45 9.42 -3.40
N ASP A 232 -12.79 8.79 -4.52
CA ASP A 232 -14.05 8.07 -4.74
C ASP A 232 -14.25 6.96 -3.68
N VAL A 233 -13.20 6.19 -3.39
CA VAL A 233 -13.23 5.17 -2.34
C VAL A 233 -13.39 5.81 -0.95
N LEU A 234 -12.70 6.94 -0.68
CA LEU A 234 -12.86 7.67 0.58
C LEU A 234 -14.30 8.17 0.78
N LEU A 235 -14.93 8.67 -0.28
CA LEU A 235 -16.32 9.11 -0.23
C LEU A 235 -17.30 7.96 0.01
N ASP A 236 -17.04 6.79 -0.58
CA ASP A 236 -17.82 5.58 -0.34
C ASP A 236 -17.69 5.11 1.11
N LEU A 237 -16.45 5.07 1.64
CA LEU A 237 -16.18 4.70 3.04
C LEU A 237 -16.91 5.61 4.02
N LEU A 238 -16.89 6.93 3.79
CA LEU A 238 -17.62 7.90 4.61
C LEU A 238 -19.16 7.78 4.51
N ALA A 239 -19.67 6.95 3.60
CA ALA A 239 -21.10 6.62 3.49
C ALA A 239 -21.50 5.39 4.32
N ILE A 240 -20.53 4.60 4.80
CA ILE A 240 -20.77 3.37 5.57
C ILE A 240 -20.88 3.72 7.05
N PRO A 241 -22.03 3.54 7.71
CA PRO A 241 -22.21 3.93 9.11
C PRO A 241 -21.21 3.24 10.06
N GLU A 242 -20.93 1.95 9.85
CA GLU A 242 -20.01 1.16 10.66
C GLU A 242 -18.57 1.66 10.56
N PHE A 243 -18.22 2.31 9.45
CA PHE A 243 -16.91 2.91 9.26
C PHE A 243 -16.68 4.08 10.23
N LEU A 244 -17.73 4.81 10.62
CA LEU A 244 -17.64 6.06 11.37
C LEU A 244 -17.47 5.90 12.89
N HIS A 245 -17.27 4.67 13.39
CA HIS A 245 -17.23 4.35 14.82
C HIS A 245 -15.82 4.06 15.35
N LYS A 246 -14.76 4.60 14.73
CA LYS A 246 -13.38 4.49 15.21
C LYS A 246 -12.94 5.76 15.92
N ASP A 247 -11.85 5.71 16.67
CA ASP A 247 -11.38 6.86 17.42
C ASP A 247 -10.63 7.86 16.55
N TRP A 248 -9.75 7.35 15.66
CA TRP A 248 -8.90 8.14 14.79
C TRP A 248 -8.94 7.71 13.34
N TYR A 249 -8.78 8.69 12.44
CA TYR A 249 -8.72 8.48 10.99
C TYR A 249 -7.64 9.35 10.38
N ILE A 250 -6.84 8.76 9.50
CA ILE A 250 -5.93 9.49 8.61
C ILE A 250 -6.37 9.21 7.18
N PHE A 251 -6.90 10.23 6.52
CA PHE A 251 -7.31 10.20 5.12
C PHE A 251 -6.27 10.91 4.28
N SER A 252 -5.86 10.33 3.15
CA SER A 252 -4.95 10.96 2.19
C SER A 252 -5.20 10.42 0.77
N GLY A 253 -4.37 10.85 -0.20
CA GLY A 253 -4.62 10.61 -1.61
C GLY A 253 -5.57 11.66 -2.20
N ILE A 254 -5.73 12.80 -1.54
CA ILE A 254 -6.67 13.87 -1.88
C ILE A 254 -5.90 14.98 -2.61
N LEU A 255 -6.26 15.26 -3.86
CA LEU A 255 -5.74 16.43 -4.58
C LEU A 255 -6.35 17.74 -4.04
N GLY A 256 -5.63 18.86 -4.15
CA GLY A 256 -6.14 20.15 -3.71
C GLY A 256 -7.47 20.55 -4.36
N THR A 257 -7.67 20.17 -5.62
CA THR A 257 -8.96 20.38 -6.33
C THR A 257 -10.11 19.52 -5.78
N GLN A 258 -9.79 18.47 -5.02
CA GLN A 258 -10.74 17.51 -4.46
C GLN A 258 -11.01 17.76 -2.96
N LEU A 259 -10.17 18.56 -2.29
CA LEU A 259 -10.22 18.74 -0.84
C LEU A 259 -11.59 19.25 -0.36
N GLU A 260 -12.18 20.22 -1.04
CA GLU A 260 -13.46 20.77 -0.60
C GLU A 260 -14.60 19.74 -0.73
N VAL A 261 -14.59 18.91 -1.78
CA VAL A 261 -15.54 17.80 -1.94
C VAL A 261 -15.41 16.82 -0.78
N PHE A 262 -14.18 16.42 -0.43
CA PHE A 262 -13.92 15.56 0.70
C PHE A 262 -14.42 16.17 2.02
N ARG A 263 -14.07 17.44 2.30
CA ARG A 263 -14.47 18.13 3.52
C ARG A 263 -15.98 18.29 3.67
N GLN A 264 -16.69 18.54 2.59
CA GLN A 264 -18.16 18.61 2.62
C GLN A 264 -18.76 17.25 2.96
N ARG A 265 -18.20 16.16 2.41
CA ARG A 265 -18.61 14.81 2.77
C ARG A 265 -18.33 14.50 4.24
N LEU A 266 -17.15 14.84 4.72
CA LEU A 266 -16.72 14.63 6.11
C LEU A 266 -17.64 15.38 7.08
N LYS A 267 -18.00 16.64 6.81
CA LYS A 267 -18.95 17.46 7.61
C LYS A 267 -20.34 16.82 7.72
N GLY A 268 -20.73 15.98 6.77
CA GLY A 268 -21.97 15.22 6.82
C GLY A 268 -21.92 13.97 7.69
N THR A 269 -20.81 13.72 8.38
CA THR A 269 -20.59 12.58 9.29
C THR A 269 -20.37 13.07 10.73
N PRO A 270 -20.39 12.17 11.73
CA PRO A 270 -20.06 12.53 13.12
C PRO A 270 -18.56 12.77 13.36
N LEU A 271 -17.70 12.61 12.35
CA LEU A 271 -16.27 12.79 12.48
C LEU A 271 -15.91 14.28 12.56
N GLN A 272 -14.91 14.61 13.39
CA GLN A 272 -14.37 15.95 13.52
C GLN A 272 -13.02 16.05 12.82
N GLU A 273 -12.88 17.01 11.90
CA GLU A 273 -11.58 17.38 11.32
C GLU A 273 -10.70 17.96 12.42
N VAL A 274 -9.53 17.37 12.68
CA VAL A 274 -8.59 17.79 13.71
C VAL A 274 -7.48 18.62 13.08
N GLU A 275 -6.92 18.14 11.97
CA GLU A 275 -5.78 18.75 11.32
C GLU A 275 -5.73 18.41 9.83
N ILE A 276 -5.20 19.32 9.04
CA ILE A 276 -4.89 19.10 7.63
C ILE A 276 -3.42 19.38 7.41
N LEU A 277 -2.72 18.42 6.81
CA LEU A 277 -1.39 18.62 6.27
C LEU A 277 -1.44 18.60 4.74
N HIS A 278 -0.51 19.30 4.13
CA HIS A 278 -0.35 19.23 2.69
C HIS A 278 1.12 19.29 2.29
N GLU A 279 1.42 18.66 1.20
CA GLU A 279 2.71 18.78 0.52
C GLU A 279 2.46 18.82 -0.98
N ASN A 280 2.98 19.85 -1.64
CA ASN A 280 2.66 20.16 -3.04
C ASN A 280 1.13 20.27 -3.24
N MET A 281 0.57 19.49 -4.17
CA MET A 281 -0.87 19.48 -4.47
C MET A 281 -1.67 18.45 -3.67
N TRP A 282 -1.04 17.69 -2.77
CA TRP A 282 -1.64 16.58 -2.04
C TRP A 282 -1.95 16.94 -0.60
N PHE A 283 -3.09 16.46 -0.12
CA PHE A 283 -3.60 16.73 1.21
C PHE A 283 -3.81 15.43 1.99
N ALA A 284 -3.56 15.53 3.30
CA ALA A 284 -3.91 14.52 4.29
C ALA A 284 -4.72 15.16 5.40
N VAL A 285 -5.75 14.47 5.85
CA VAL A 285 -6.71 14.96 6.87
C VAL A 285 -6.70 13.99 8.04
N LEU A 286 -6.38 14.51 9.23
CA LEU A 286 -6.58 13.84 10.50
C LEU A 286 -7.99 14.14 10.98
N ALA A 287 -8.76 13.10 11.26
CA ALA A 287 -10.08 13.25 11.85
C ALA A 287 -10.22 12.37 13.11
N ARG A 288 -11.12 12.77 13.99
CA ARG A 288 -11.45 12.08 15.23
C ARG A 288 -12.91 11.66 15.22
N GLY A 289 -13.18 10.42 15.58
CA GLY A 289 -14.53 9.95 15.86
C GLY A 289 -15.03 10.41 17.24
N GLN A 290 -16.32 10.30 17.44
CA GLN A 290 -16.92 10.62 18.75
C GLN A 290 -16.73 9.44 19.72
N GLY A 291 -15.54 8.95 19.93
CA GLY A 291 -15.13 7.83 20.75
C GLY A 291 -16.25 7.10 21.48
N HIS A 292 -16.23 5.79 21.51
CA HIS A 292 -17.00 5.06 22.52
C HIS A 292 -16.40 5.48 23.86
N SER A 293 -17.15 6.25 24.66
CA SER A 293 -16.84 6.37 26.09
C SER A 293 -16.71 4.96 26.65
N PRO A 294 -15.67 4.69 27.45
CA PRO A 294 -15.31 3.36 27.94
C PRO A 294 -16.46 2.70 28.69
#